data_79d738d7afc3f860ac5766137741b244
#
_entry.id   79d738d7afc3f860ac5766137741b244
#
_cell.length_a   1.000
_cell.length_b   1.000
_cell.length_c   1.000
_cell.angle_alpha   90.00
_cell.angle_beta   90.00
_cell.angle_gamma   90.00
#
_symmetry.space_group_name_H-M   'P 1'
#
loop_
_entity.id
_entity.type
_entity.pdbx_description
1 polymer ?
#
loop_
_entity_poly.entity_id
_entity_poly.type
_entity_poly.pdbx_seq_one_letter_code
_entity_poly.pdbx_strand_id
1 'polypeptide(L)'
;MRLPTATSASRCAVTMLFGLSPKPEVGAPLLGDSAPSWSDLQAKVHATATGTRMLEAEAERSRGAGPAHTDAKLRLFGKSEDDVRVVLYRDTAAWCPYCQKVWLLLEEKEIPYRVEKINMRSYGDKPREFLSKVPGGLLPAIELDGQLMTESLVIMQTLDAAFPEGPPMVPPPGSAERERASQLLGLERELFRWWCTLTFQPGKGLMDSSEKGLLRTLGSVDEALGASDGPWFLGGDAPSLVDLQYVSHVERMLASLLYWKGLLLRNSGKFPHLDAWLEAFEARPAYLATKSDYYTHCMDIPPQYGPGFSVGEAAPYAKAINGGAGEAWQPG
;
A
#
# COMPACT_ATOMS: atom_id res chain seq x y z
N MET A 1 47.14 -20.22 -41.91
CA MET A 1 47.04 -20.50 -40.49
C MET A 1 45.61 -20.22 -40.05
N ARG A 2 44.78 -21.25 -39.91
CA ARG A 2 43.32 -21.10 -39.57
C ARG A 2 43.21 -21.12 -38.05
N LEU A 3 42.51 -20.15 -37.48
CA LEU A 3 42.15 -20.12 -36.07
C LEU A 3 41.07 -21.17 -35.79
N PRO A 4 41.10 -21.89 -34.66
CA PRO A 4 40.12 -22.89 -34.33
C PRO A 4 38.80 -22.24 -33.88
N THR A 5 37.70 -22.82 -34.34
CA THR A 5 36.35 -22.50 -33.95
C THR A 5 36.14 -22.77 -32.46
N ALA A 6 35.60 -21.79 -31.74
CA ALA A 6 35.26 -21.91 -30.32
C ALA A 6 34.26 -23.04 -30.12
N THR A 7 34.64 -24.03 -29.33
CA THR A 7 33.86 -25.20 -28.98
C THR A 7 32.78 -24.88 -27.93
N SER A 8 31.73 -25.70 -27.90
CA SER A 8 30.50 -25.59 -27.09
C SER A 8 30.68 -25.36 -25.57
N ALA A 9 31.92 -25.51 -25.06
CA ALA A 9 32.23 -25.28 -23.64
C ALA A 9 32.09 -23.80 -23.20
N SER A 10 32.25 -22.86 -24.17
CA SER A 10 32.20 -21.42 -23.86
C SER A 10 30.74 -20.93 -23.55
N ARG A 11 29.74 -21.63 -24.09
CA ARG A 11 28.33 -21.25 -23.84
C ARG A 11 27.81 -21.67 -22.45
N CYS A 12 28.33 -22.77 -21.92
CA CYS A 12 27.93 -23.27 -20.60
C CYS A 12 28.46 -22.39 -19.45
N ALA A 13 29.68 -21.83 -19.63
CA ALA A 13 30.33 -20.97 -18.62
C ALA A 13 29.60 -19.59 -18.47
N VAL A 14 29.07 -19.06 -19.58
CA VAL A 14 28.33 -17.78 -19.56
C VAL A 14 26.97 -17.93 -18.90
N THR A 15 26.32 -19.08 -19.08
CA THR A 15 25.00 -19.36 -18.47
C THR A 15 25.10 -19.53 -16.96
N MET A 16 26.20 -20.09 -16.44
CA MET A 16 26.41 -20.20 -14.98
C MET A 16 26.76 -18.86 -14.32
N LEU A 17 27.37 -17.92 -15.05
CA LEU A 17 27.78 -16.65 -14.48
C LEU A 17 26.60 -15.69 -14.21
N PHE A 18 25.46 -15.87 -14.89
CA PHE A 18 24.28 -15.02 -14.78
C PHE A 18 23.06 -15.73 -14.17
N GLY A 19 23.21 -16.94 -13.64
CA GLY A 19 22.11 -17.65 -12.98
C GLY A 19 20.91 -17.97 -13.89
N LEU A 20 21.09 -17.87 -15.21
CA LEU A 20 20.06 -18.25 -16.17
C LEU A 20 20.09 -19.78 -16.34
N SER A 21 19.39 -20.48 -15.47
CA SER A 21 19.04 -21.86 -15.76
C SER A 21 18.31 -21.93 -17.10
N PRO A 22 18.62 -22.87 -17.99
CA PRO A 22 17.82 -23.09 -19.18
C PRO A 22 16.38 -23.27 -18.71
N LYS A 23 15.43 -22.55 -19.34
CA LYS A 23 14.00 -22.81 -19.10
C LYS A 23 13.81 -24.30 -19.27
N PRO A 24 13.18 -24.98 -18.29
CA PRO A 24 12.86 -26.39 -18.50
C PRO A 24 12.06 -26.46 -19.80
N GLU A 25 12.43 -27.37 -20.69
CA GLU A 25 11.58 -27.72 -21.82
C GLU A 25 10.19 -27.98 -21.22
N VAL A 26 9.21 -27.23 -21.69
CA VAL A 26 7.82 -27.46 -21.29
C VAL A 26 7.49 -28.85 -21.83
N GLY A 27 7.69 -29.85 -20.99
CA GLY A 27 7.28 -31.22 -21.30
C GLY A 27 5.81 -31.21 -21.69
N ALA A 28 5.39 -32.20 -22.45
CA ALA A 28 3.97 -32.42 -22.78
C ALA A 28 3.12 -32.22 -21.51
N PRO A 29 1.97 -31.54 -21.59
CA PRO A 29 1.18 -31.21 -20.41
C PRO A 29 0.94 -32.46 -19.58
N LEU A 30 1.33 -32.43 -18.30
CA LEU A 30 1.25 -33.58 -17.37
C LEU A 30 -0.18 -34.13 -17.25
N LEU A 31 -1.19 -33.43 -17.68
CA LEU A 31 -2.61 -33.76 -17.55
C LEU A 31 -3.26 -34.21 -18.88
N GLY A 32 -2.56 -34.17 -20.00
CA GLY A 32 -3.09 -34.59 -21.30
C GLY A 32 -4.42 -33.92 -21.66
N ASP A 33 -5.19 -34.51 -22.57
CA ASP A 33 -6.51 -34.05 -23.04
C ASP A 33 -7.61 -34.13 -21.95
N SER A 34 -7.30 -34.68 -20.77
CA SER A 34 -8.25 -34.77 -19.65
C SER A 34 -8.24 -33.57 -18.71
N ALA A 35 -7.35 -32.56 -18.93
CA ALA A 35 -7.36 -31.36 -18.15
C ALA A 35 -8.64 -30.55 -18.41
N PRO A 36 -9.41 -30.14 -17.38
CA PRO A 36 -10.57 -29.31 -17.59
C PRO A 36 -10.16 -27.99 -18.22
N SER A 37 -10.97 -27.49 -19.14
CA SER A 37 -10.75 -26.16 -19.69
C SER A 37 -10.88 -25.08 -18.62
N TRP A 38 -10.33 -23.90 -18.88
CA TRP A 38 -10.50 -22.76 -17.96
C TRP A 38 -11.97 -22.40 -17.74
N SER A 39 -12.79 -22.48 -18.78
CA SER A 39 -14.24 -22.27 -18.70
C SER A 39 -14.95 -23.31 -17.83
N ASP A 40 -14.52 -24.59 -17.88
CA ASP A 40 -15.09 -25.64 -17.02
C ASP A 40 -14.73 -25.41 -15.55
N LEU A 41 -13.49 -24.96 -15.28
CA LEU A 41 -13.07 -24.61 -13.92
C LEU A 41 -13.85 -23.40 -13.39
N GLN A 42 -14.02 -22.36 -14.20
CA GLN A 42 -14.83 -21.20 -13.84
C GLN A 42 -16.29 -21.60 -13.56
N ALA A 43 -16.90 -22.39 -14.43
CA ALA A 43 -18.26 -22.85 -14.25
C ALA A 43 -18.44 -23.65 -12.96
N LYS A 44 -17.46 -24.51 -12.61
CA LYS A 44 -17.46 -25.25 -11.34
C LYS A 44 -17.36 -24.33 -10.13
N VAL A 45 -16.49 -23.32 -10.17
CA VAL A 45 -16.36 -22.33 -9.09
C VAL A 45 -17.64 -21.54 -8.94
N HIS A 46 -18.20 -21.02 -10.03
CA HIS A 46 -19.43 -20.22 -10.03
C HIS A 46 -20.66 -21.01 -9.53
N ALA A 47 -20.68 -22.32 -9.68
CA ALA A 47 -21.73 -23.18 -9.14
C ALA A 47 -21.66 -23.36 -7.61
N THR A 48 -20.58 -22.94 -6.96
CA THR A 48 -20.47 -22.97 -5.49
C THR A 48 -21.10 -21.74 -4.84
N ALA A 49 -21.51 -21.86 -3.57
CA ALA A 49 -22.03 -20.73 -2.81
C ALA A 49 -21.00 -19.58 -2.71
N THR A 50 -19.71 -19.89 -2.62
CA THR A 50 -18.64 -18.90 -2.64
C THR A 50 -18.51 -18.23 -4.00
N GLY A 51 -18.54 -19.00 -5.08
CA GLY A 51 -18.49 -18.46 -6.44
C GLY A 51 -19.69 -17.56 -6.76
N THR A 52 -20.89 -17.93 -6.33
CA THR A 52 -22.08 -17.09 -6.47
C THR A 52 -21.88 -15.74 -5.77
N ARG A 53 -21.42 -15.74 -4.50
CA ARG A 53 -21.12 -14.50 -3.77
C ARG A 53 -20.04 -13.66 -4.45
N MET A 54 -19.03 -14.28 -5.04
CA MET A 54 -17.99 -13.57 -5.80
C MET A 54 -18.57 -12.85 -7.02
N LEU A 55 -19.46 -13.53 -7.77
CA LEU A 55 -20.14 -12.94 -8.92
C LEU A 55 -21.06 -11.77 -8.53
N GLU A 56 -21.81 -11.92 -7.44
CA GLU A 56 -22.65 -10.86 -6.89
C GLU A 56 -21.81 -9.64 -6.50
N ALA A 57 -20.71 -9.85 -5.77
CA ALA A 57 -19.80 -8.78 -5.39
C ALA A 57 -19.13 -8.11 -6.60
N GLU A 58 -18.80 -8.87 -7.66
CA GLU A 58 -18.28 -8.31 -8.91
C GLU A 58 -19.32 -7.46 -9.63
N ALA A 59 -20.57 -7.96 -9.70
CA ALA A 59 -21.66 -7.21 -10.25
C ALA A 59 -21.98 -5.92 -9.48
N GLU A 60 -21.85 -5.91 -8.16
CA GLU A 60 -21.96 -4.70 -7.32
C GLU A 60 -20.80 -3.72 -7.64
N ARG A 61 -19.56 -4.19 -7.65
CA ARG A 61 -18.39 -3.36 -7.98
C ARG A 61 -18.50 -2.73 -9.35
N SER A 62 -18.99 -3.47 -10.34
CA SER A 62 -19.13 -2.96 -11.72
C SER A 62 -20.15 -1.82 -11.82
N ARG A 63 -21.12 -1.76 -10.91
CA ARG A 63 -22.10 -0.68 -10.80
C ARG A 63 -21.66 0.44 -9.83
N GLY A 64 -20.43 0.43 -9.35
CA GLY A 64 -19.92 1.41 -8.39
C GLY A 64 -20.46 1.26 -6.96
N ALA A 65 -21.09 0.13 -6.66
CA ALA A 65 -21.66 -0.20 -5.37
C ALA A 65 -20.73 -1.16 -4.56
N GLY A 66 -21.18 -1.56 -3.39
CA GLY A 66 -20.42 -2.44 -2.50
C GLY A 66 -19.27 -1.73 -1.76
N PRO A 67 -18.43 -2.46 -1.02
CA PRO A 67 -17.27 -1.90 -0.33
C PRO A 67 -16.17 -1.52 -1.33
N ALA A 68 -15.22 -0.68 -0.88
CA ALA A 68 -14.00 -0.44 -1.63
C ALA A 68 -13.26 -1.76 -1.90
N HIS A 69 -12.64 -1.84 -3.07
CA HIS A 69 -11.90 -3.03 -3.49
C HIS A 69 -10.79 -2.64 -4.47
N THR A 70 -9.69 -3.39 -4.46
CA THR A 70 -8.57 -3.16 -5.38
C THR A 70 -8.98 -3.22 -6.85
N ASP A 71 -10.01 -4.01 -7.20
CA ASP A 71 -10.50 -4.15 -8.57
C ASP A 71 -11.67 -3.24 -8.93
N ALA A 72 -12.20 -2.48 -7.98
CA ALA A 72 -13.23 -1.49 -8.28
C ALA A 72 -12.68 -0.40 -9.21
N LYS A 73 -13.37 -0.17 -10.33
CA LYS A 73 -13.05 0.91 -11.29
C LYS A 73 -13.96 2.12 -11.14
N LEU A 74 -15.06 1.96 -10.42
CA LEU A 74 -16.07 2.97 -10.20
C LEU A 74 -16.54 2.89 -8.75
N ARG A 75 -16.73 4.03 -8.12
CA ARG A 75 -17.29 4.15 -6.77
C ARG A 75 -18.32 5.28 -6.78
N LEU A 76 -19.55 4.98 -6.41
CA LEU A 76 -20.65 5.95 -6.51
C LEU A 76 -21.28 6.35 -5.17
N PHE A 77 -21.16 5.53 -4.11
CA PHE A 77 -21.76 5.80 -2.79
C PHE A 77 -23.27 6.14 -2.87
N GLY A 78 -24.01 5.45 -3.74
CA GLY A 78 -25.42 5.68 -3.98
C GLY A 78 -25.76 6.88 -4.86
N LYS A 79 -24.76 7.61 -5.37
CA LYS A 79 -24.94 8.73 -6.32
C LYS A 79 -24.94 8.22 -7.77
N SER A 80 -25.15 9.11 -8.73
CA SER A 80 -25.13 8.76 -10.16
C SER A 80 -23.72 8.83 -10.75
N GLU A 81 -23.53 8.23 -11.95
CA GLU A 81 -22.28 8.37 -12.68
C GLU A 81 -22.01 9.81 -13.14
N ASP A 82 -23.05 10.61 -13.31
CA ASP A 82 -22.94 12.03 -13.67
C ASP A 82 -22.34 12.88 -12.50
N ASP A 83 -22.38 12.37 -11.29
CA ASP A 83 -21.78 13.02 -10.12
C ASP A 83 -20.27 12.78 -10.01
N VAL A 84 -19.70 11.91 -10.87
CA VAL A 84 -18.27 11.57 -10.83
C VAL A 84 -17.43 12.68 -11.44
N ARG A 85 -16.76 13.45 -10.59
CA ARG A 85 -15.85 14.53 -10.96
C ARG A 85 -14.38 14.14 -10.86
N VAL A 86 -14.08 13.00 -10.21
CA VAL A 86 -12.71 12.57 -9.88
C VAL A 86 -12.35 11.32 -10.66
N VAL A 87 -11.19 11.34 -11.33
CA VAL A 87 -10.49 10.15 -11.82
C VAL A 87 -9.22 9.98 -11.00
N LEU A 88 -9.09 8.87 -10.29
CA LEU A 88 -7.90 8.53 -9.49
C LEU A 88 -6.98 7.60 -10.30
N TYR A 89 -5.78 8.08 -10.61
CA TYR A 89 -4.69 7.26 -11.12
C TYR A 89 -3.90 6.69 -9.95
N ARG A 90 -3.96 5.39 -9.74
CA ARG A 90 -3.26 4.69 -8.67
C ARG A 90 -2.57 3.42 -9.14
N ASP A 91 -1.70 2.87 -8.31
CA ASP A 91 -1.01 1.63 -8.58
C ASP A 91 -1.96 0.42 -8.71
N THR A 92 -1.56 -0.55 -9.53
CA THR A 92 -2.34 -1.76 -9.80
C THR A 92 -2.48 -2.66 -8.59
N ALA A 93 -1.47 -2.75 -7.75
CA ALA A 93 -1.40 -3.67 -6.61
C ALA A 93 -1.98 -3.09 -5.30
N ALA A 94 -2.38 -1.80 -5.28
CA ALA A 94 -2.93 -1.10 -4.12
C ALA A 94 -1.98 -1.05 -2.88
N TRP A 95 -0.66 -1.08 -3.10
CA TRP A 95 0.32 -1.01 -2.02
C TRP A 95 1.05 0.33 -1.90
N CYS A 96 0.94 1.21 -2.89
CA CYS A 96 1.56 2.53 -2.86
C CYS A 96 0.98 3.38 -1.71
N PRO A 97 1.79 3.81 -0.72
CA PRO A 97 1.29 4.56 0.43
C PRO A 97 0.68 5.91 0.05
N TYR A 98 1.26 6.57 -0.95
CA TYR A 98 0.78 7.87 -1.41
C TYR A 98 -0.55 7.77 -2.15
N CYS A 99 -0.78 6.66 -2.91
CA CYS A 99 -2.07 6.38 -3.52
C CYS A 99 -3.13 6.07 -2.46
N GLN A 100 -2.77 5.30 -1.44
CA GLN A 100 -3.69 4.95 -0.36
C GLN A 100 -4.19 6.17 0.41
N LYS A 101 -3.36 7.19 0.65
CA LYS A 101 -3.77 8.44 1.31
C LYS A 101 -4.94 9.11 0.59
N VAL A 102 -4.84 9.25 -0.73
CA VAL A 102 -5.89 9.86 -1.55
C VAL A 102 -7.11 8.95 -1.66
N TRP A 103 -6.88 7.66 -1.86
CA TRP A 103 -7.96 6.68 -1.94
C TRP A 103 -8.77 6.60 -0.65
N LEU A 104 -8.09 6.56 0.50
CA LEU A 104 -8.73 6.56 1.81
C LEU A 104 -9.56 7.84 2.05
N LEU A 105 -9.05 9.01 1.64
CA LEU A 105 -9.82 10.25 1.74
C LEU A 105 -11.10 10.20 0.90
N LEU A 106 -11.02 9.70 -0.34
CA LEU A 106 -12.20 9.56 -1.20
C LEU A 106 -13.26 8.64 -0.58
N GLU A 107 -12.83 7.52 0.03
CA GLU A 107 -13.74 6.60 0.72
C GLU A 107 -14.31 7.18 2.02
N GLU A 108 -13.48 7.87 2.83
CA GLU A 108 -13.93 8.50 4.09
C GLU A 108 -14.92 9.64 3.86
N LYS A 109 -14.80 10.37 2.75
CA LYS A 109 -15.72 11.46 2.38
C LYS A 109 -16.83 11.02 1.44
N GLU A 110 -16.89 9.75 1.06
CA GLU A 110 -17.86 9.21 0.11
C GLU A 110 -17.96 10.05 -1.19
N ILE A 111 -16.79 10.47 -1.69
CA ILE A 111 -16.68 11.22 -2.94
C ILE A 111 -16.74 10.24 -4.12
N PRO A 112 -17.68 10.38 -5.08
CA PRO A 112 -17.72 9.51 -6.26
C PRO A 112 -16.46 9.66 -7.13
N TYR A 113 -15.89 8.53 -7.56
CA TYR A 113 -14.68 8.55 -8.38
C TYR A 113 -14.57 7.34 -9.30
N ARG A 114 -13.76 7.49 -10.36
CA ARG A 114 -13.27 6.39 -11.23
C ARG A 114 -11.81 6.09 -10.89
N VAL A 115 -11.39 4.86 -11.17
CA VAL A 115 -10.01 4.41 -10.96
C VAL A 115 -9.40 4.03 -12.29
N GLU A 116 -8.23 4.62 -12.57
CA GLU A 116 -7.32 4.19 -13.61
C GLU A 116 -6.09 3.53 -12.99
N LYS A 117 -5.90 2.25 -13.29
CA LYS A 117 -4.80 1.45 -12.73
C LYS A 117 -3.53 1.65 -13.55
N ILE A 118 -2.47 2.08 -12.89
CA ILE A 118 -1.16 2.35 -13.49
C ILE A 118 -0.12 1.42 -12.87
N ASN A 119 0.65 0.73 -13.70
CA ASN A 119 1.72 -0.13 -13.21
C ASN A 119 2.78 0.68 -12.44
N MET A 120 3.20 0.15 -11.30
CA MET A 120 4.41 0.63 -10.65
C MET A 120 5.63 0.14 -11.43
N ARG A 121 6.73 0.87 -11.32
CA ARG A 121 7.97 0.59 -12.07
C ARG A 121 8.46 -0.87 -11.91
N SER A 122 8.21 -1.47 -10.76
CA SER A 122 8.60 -2.85 -10.46
C SER A 122 7.69 -3.92 -11.10
N TYR A 123 6.51 -3.54 -11.61
CA TYR A 123 5.51 -4.46 -12.19
C TYR A 123 5.32 -4.32 -13.69
N GLY A 124 6.05 -3.42 -14.33
CA GLY A 124 6.00 -3.23 -15.77
C GLY A 124 6.02 -1.76 -16.19
N ASP A 125 5.93 -1.56 -17.49
CA ASP A 125 5.94 -0.23 -18.08
C ASP A 125 4.63 0.52 -17.79
N LYS A 126 4.76 1.82 -17.60
CA LYS A 126 3.60 2.71 -17.50
C LYS A 126 3.03 2.98 -18.87
N PRO A 127 1.67 3.07 -19.01
CA PRO A 127 1.02 3.42 -20.26
C PRO A 127 1.55 4.75 -20.83
N ARG A 128 1.81 4.80 -22.12
CA ARG A 128 2.28 6.03 -22.79
C ARG A 128 1.30 7.20 -22.63
N GLU A 129 0.01 6.91 -22.65
CA GLU A 129 -1.06 7.89 -22.43
C GLU A 129 -0.97 8.52 -21.03
N PHE A 130 -0.68 7.70 -20.02
CA PHE A 130 -0.44 8.22 -18.67
C PHE A 130 0.82 9.08 -18.62
N LEU A 131 1.93 8.63 -19.23
CA LEU A 131 3.19 9.38 -19.23
C LEU A 131 3.09 10.69 -20.03
N SER A 132 2.19 10.78 -21.04
CA SER A 132 1.92 12.06 -21.71
C SER A 132 1.21 13.07 -20.81
N LYS A 133 0.37 12.60 -19.88
CA LYS A 133 -0.30 13.44 -18.86
C LYS A 133 0.64 13.75 -17.70
N VAL A 134 1.34 12.74 -17.18
CA VAL A 134 2.22 12.81 -16.00
C VAL A 134 3.64 12.38 -16.42
N PRO A 135 4.46 13.28 -16.99
CA PRO A 135 5.79 12.93 -17.53
C PRO A 135 6.73 12.31 -16.50
N GLY A 136 6.64 12.73 -15.22
CA GLY A 136 7.39 12.13 -14.12
C GLY A 136 6.93 10.72 -13.73
N GLY A 137 5.77 10.27 -14.21
CA GLY A 137 5.21 8.97 -13.94
C GLY A 137 4.89 8.72 -12.45
N LEU A 138 4.82 9.77 -11.62
CA LEU A 138 4.56 9.64 -10.19
C LEU A 138 3.08 9.37 -9.91
N LEU A 139 2.83 8.61 -8.86
CA LEU A 139 1.49 8.28 -8.36
C LEU A 139 1.36 8.70 -6.89
N PRO A 140 0.15 9.08 -6.45
CA PRO A 140 -1.07 9.23 -7.23
C PRO A 140 -1.06 10.44 -8.14
N ALA A 141 -1.92 10.40 -9.15
CA ALA A 141 -2.42 11.58 -9.83
C ALA A 141 -3.94 11.54 -9.83
N ILE A 142 -4.60 12.68 -9.95
CA ILE A 142 -6.04 12.75 -10.19
C ILE A 142 -6.37 13.67 -11.37
N GLU A 143 -7.52 13.45 -11.97
CA GLU A 143 -8.23 14.50 -12.71
C GLU A 143 -9.44 14.91 -11.87
N LEU A 144 -9.57 16.19 -11.58
CA LEU A 144 -10.74 16.81 -10.96
C LEU A 144 -11.36 17.78 -11.97
N ASP A 145 -12.57 17.47 -12.41
CA ASP A 145 -13.27 18.23 -13.47
C ASP A 145 -12.42 18.37 -14.76
N GLY A 146 -11.66 17.31 -15.09
CA GLY A 146 -10.76 17.28 -16.25
C GLY A 146 -9.40 17.98 -16.02
N GLN A 147 -9.16 18.59 -14.85
CA GLN A 147 -7.88 19.20 -14.53
C GLN A 147 -6.96 18.21 -13.82
N LEU A 148 -5.80 17.94 -14.41
CA LEU A 148 -4.80 17.04 -13.87
C LEU A 148 -4.10 17.65 -12.64
N MET A 149 -3.92 16.82 -11.61
CA MET A 149 -3.25 17.18 -10.38
C MET A 149 -2.36 16.05 -9.87
N THR A 150 -1.21 16.39 -9.34
CA THR A 150 -0.26 15.47 -8.69
C THR A 150 0.03 15.95 -7.26
N GLU A 151 0.90 15.24 -6.52
CA GLU A 151 1.25 15.48 -5.11
C GLU A 151 0.11 15.16 -4.15
N SER A 152 0.21 14.01 -3.47
CA SER A 152 -0.88 13.44 -2.65
C SER A 152 -1.44 14.42 -1.61
N LEU A 153 -0.59 15.20 -0.94
CA LEU A 153 -1.05 16.18 0.06
C LEU A 153 -1.84 17.32 -0.59
N VAL A 154 -1.38 17.84 -1.74
CA VAL A 154 -2.09 18.88 -2.49
C VAL A 154 -3.43 18.35 -2.99
N ILE A 155 -3.43 17.13 -3.54
CA ILE A 155 -4.65 16.45 -3.98
C ILE A 155 -5.66 16.35 -2.83
N MET A 156 -5.25 15.88 -1.66
CA MET A 156 -6.15 15.71 -0.51
C MET A 156 -6.73 17.03 -0.04
N GLN A 157 -5.91 18.09 0.04
CA GLN A 157 -6.37 19.43 0.41
C GLN A 157 -7.37 20.00 -0.61
N THR A 158 -7.12 19.76 -1.89
CA THR A 158 -8.01 20.22 -2.96
C THR A 158 -9.34 19.46 -2.96
N LEU A 159 -9.29 18.14 -2.77
CA LEU A 159 -10.51 17.32 -2.68
C LEU A 159 -11.36 17.72 -1.46
N ASP A 160 -10.74 17.96 -0.31
CA ASP A 160 -11.47 18.42 0.88
C ASP A 160 -12.18 19.76 0.66
N ALA A 161 -11.53 20.69 -0.02
CA ALA A 161 -12.11 21.99 -0.38
C ALA A 161 -13.17 21.91 -1.48
N ALA A 162 -12.99 21.02 -2.48
CA ALA A 162 -13.91 20.87 -3.61
C ALA A 162 -15.18 20.08 -3.27
N PHE A 163 -15.14 19.30 -2.18
CA PHE A 163 -16.26 18.50 -1.67
C PHE A 163 -16.47 18.83 -0.18
N PRO A 164 -17.13 19.96 0.12
CA PRO A 164 -17.30 20.44 1.49
C PRO A 164 -18.33 19.65 2.29
N GLU A 165 -19.01 18.69 1.68
CA GLU A 165 -19.98 17.84 2.36
C GLU A 165 -19.26 16.91 3.37
N GLY A 166 -19.86 16.77 4.54
CA GLY A 166 -19.27 16.01 5.64
C GLY A 166 -18.26 16.81 6.47
N PRO A 167 -17.61 16.17 7.45
CA PRO A 167 -16.66 16.85 8.32
C PRO A 167 -15.42 17.29 7.53
N PRO A 168 -14.93 18.55 7.76
CA PRO A 168 -13.72 19.00 7.12
C PRO A 168 -12.52 18.19 7.66
N MET A 169 -11.70 17.68 6.76
CA MET A 169 -10.49 16.94 7.13
C MET A 169 -9.27 17.86 7.28
N VAL A 170 -9.34 19.04 6.68
CA VAL A 170 -8.28 20.06 6.71
C VAL A 170 -8.74 21.21 7.61
N PRO A 171 -8.04 21.52 8.71
CA PRO A 171 -8.40 22.63 9.56
C PRO A 171 -8.39 23.98 8.81
N PRO A 172 -9.23 24.95 9.22
CA PRO A 172 -9.31 26.26 8.57
C PRO A 172 -7.95 26.99 8.54
N PRO A 173 -7.67 27.76 7.48
CA PRO A 173 -6.46 28.59 7.44
C PRO A 173 -6.40 29.55 8.62
N GLY A 174 -5.22 29.66 9.26
CA GLY A 174 -4.98 30.55 10.39
C GLY A 174 -5.50 30.05 11.74
N SER A 175 -6.10 28.87 11.80
CA SER A 175 -6.49 28.27 13.09
C SER A 175 -5.30 27.63 13.82
N ALA A 176 -5.41 27.47 15.14
CA ALA A 176 -4.42 26.77 15.95
C ALA A 176 -4.30 25.29 15.53
N GLU A 177 -5.42 24.67 15.15
CA GLU A 177 -5.46 23.30 14.64
C GLU A 177 -4.68 23.18 13.32
N ARG A 178 -4.73 24.20 12.46
CA ARG A 178 -3.96 24.23 11.20
C ARG A 178 -2.45 24.28 11.47
N GLU A 179 -2.06 25.09 12.44
CA GLU A 179 -0.65 25.16 12.87
C GLU A 179 -0.20 23.83 13.49
N ARG A 180 -1.03 23.25 14.35
CA ARG A 180 -0.80 21.92 14.93
C ARG A 180 -0.68 20.85 13.83
N ALA A 181 -1.57 20.84 12.86
CA ALA A 181 -1.51 19.92 11.72
C ALA A 181 -0.19 20.05 10.95
N SER A 182 0.28 21.29 10.73
CA SER A 182 1.57 21.51 10.05
C SER A 182 2.76 20.97 10.83
N GLN A 183 2.78 21.12 12.16
CA GLN A 183 3.81 20.53 13.02
C GLN A 183 3.80 19.02 12.97
N LEU A 184 2.61 18.40 13.04
CA LEU A 184 2.43 16.95 12.95
C LEU A 184 2.87 16.39 11.60
N LEU A 185 2.58 17.08 10.49
CA LEU A 185 3.09 16.69 9.17
C LEU A 185 4.62 16.79 9.08
N GLY A 186 5.24 17.72 9.81
CA GLY A 186 6.70 17.77 9.96
C GLY A 186 7.25 16.54 10.70
N LEU A 187 6.59 16.13 11.80
CA LEU A 187 6.94 14.95 12.58
C LEU A 187 6.77 13.65 11.77
N GLU A 188 5.72 13.56 10.94
CA GLU A 188 5.51 12.44 10.01
C GLU A 188 6.69 12.25 9.05
N ARG A 189 7.19 13.35 8.47
CA ARG A 189 8.36 13.30 7.58
C ARG A 189 9.62 12.84 8.31
N GLU A 190 9.79 13.24 9.56
CA GLU A 190 10.90 12.79 10.39
C GLU A 190 10.79 11.29 10.65
N LEU A 191 9.61 10.80 11.03
CA LEU A 191 9.34 9.38 11.23
C LEU A 191 9.62 8.57 9.95
N PHE A 192 9.12 9.03 8.80
CA PHE A 192 9.35 8.41 7.50
C PHE A 192 10.85 8.32 7.18
N ARG A 193 11.61 9.40 7.42
CA ARG A 193 13.05 9.43 7.19
C ARG A 193 13.79 8.38 8.04
N TRP A 194 13.45 8.28 9.32
CA TRP A 194 14.07 7.29 10.20
C TRP A 194 13.73 5.87 9.79
N TRP A 195 12.48 5.62 9.41
CA TRP A 195 12.08 4.32 8.88
C TRP A 195 12.87 3.92 7.64
N CYS A 196 12.98 4.79 6.66
CA CYS A 196 13.76 4.54 5.44
C CYS A 196 15.24 4.29 5.77
N THR A 197 15.83 5.11 6.65
CA THR A 197 17.23 4.97 7.04
C THR A 197 17.48 3.63 7.75
N LEU A 198 16.60 3.23 8.65
CA LEU A 198 16.76 1.97 9.38
C LEU A 198 16.51 0.75 8.48
N THR A 199 15.46 0.78 7.66
CA THR A 199 15.02 -0.39 6.89
C THR A 199 15.91 -0.67 5.69
N PHE A 200 16.32 0.38 4.95
CA PHE A 200 16.94 0.29 3.64
C PHE A 200 18.45 0.58 3.62
N GLN A 201 19.10 0.63 4.78
CA GLN A 201 20.57 0.76 4.85
C GLN A 201 21.19 -0.44 5.57
N PRO A 202 22.33 -0.95 5.08
CA PRO A 202 23.08 -2.02 5.72
C PRO A 202 23.89 -1.50 6.91
N GLY A 203 24.11 -2.36 7.90
CA GLY A 203 25.11 -2.19 8.95
C GLY A 203 24.60 -1.89 10.35
N LYS A 204 25.31 -2.39 11.36
CA LYS A 204 24.98 -2.22 12.77
C LYS A 204 25.26 -0.83 13.33
N GLY A 205 26.33 -0.14 12.88
CA GLY A 205 26.73 1.15 13.44
C GLY A 205 25.79 2.32 13.12
N LEU A 206 25.22 2.32 11.92
CA LEU A 206 24.16 3.27 11.52
C LEU A 206 22.81 2.88 12.12
N MET A 207 22.58 1.57 12.36
CA MET A 207 21.32 1.06 12.91
C MET A 207 21.09 1.54 14.35
N ASP A 208 22.08 1.54 15.21
CA ASP A 208 21.89 1.98 16.60
C ASP A 208 21.40 3.43 16.70
N SER A 209 21.92 4.32 15.87
CA SER A 209 21.45 5.72 15.84
C SER A 209 20.10 5.87 15.15
N SER A 210 19.85 5.10 14.09
CA SER A 210 18.60 5.13 13.33
C SER A 210 17.45 4.49 14.12
N GLU A 211 17.69 3.39 14.80
CA GLU A 211 16.71 2.76 15.68
C GLU A 211 16.35 3.68 16.85
N LYS A 212 17.33 4.27 17.52
CA LYS A 212 17.09 5.24 18.60
C LYS A 212 16.33 6.47 18.10
N GLY A 213 16.68 6.97 16.89
CA GLY A 213 15.97 8.07 16.25
C GLY A 213 14.51 7.71 15.95
N LEU A 214 14.28 6.54 15.36
CA LEU A 214 12.93 6.03 15.06
C LEU A 214 12.09 5.90 16.34
N LEU A 215 12.60 5.22 17.36
CA LEU A 215 11.87 4.98 18.61
C LEU A 215 11.58 6.28 19.37
N ARG A 216 12.51 7.24 19.38
CA ARG A 216 12.27 8.57 19.94
C ARG A 216 11.17 9.31 19.19
N THR A 217 11.21 9.29 17.84
CA THR A 217 10.20 9.97 17.04
C THR A 217 8.83 9.28 17.18
N LEU A 218 8.79 7.95 17.28
CA LEU A 218 7.55 7.22 17.62
C LEU A 218 7.02 7.60 19.02
N GLY A 219 7.88 7.80 20.02
CA GLY A 219 7.49 8.34 21.33
C GLY A 219 6.81 9.70 21.19
N SER A 220 7.39 10.61 20.40
CA SER A 220 6.77 11.92 20.13
C SER A 220 5.43 11.81 19.37
N VAL A 221 5.28 10.81 18.50
CA VAL A 221 4.00 10.52 17.83
C VAL A 221 2.96 10.03 18.83
N ASP A 222 3.34 9.09 19.71
CA ASP A 222 2.46 8.55 20.75
C ASP A 222 2.02 9.65 21.73
N GLU A 223 2.95 10.50 22.18
CA GLU A 223 2.65 11.67 23.01
C GLU A 223 1.70 12.65 22.29
N ALA A 224 1.89 12.87 21.01
CA ALA A 224 1.05 13.77 20.23
C ALA A 224 -0.40 13.26 20.09
N LEU A 225 -0.58 11.94 19.98
CA LEU A 225 -1.89 11.27 20.01
C LEU A 225 -2.52 11.36 21.40
N GLY A 226 -1.74 11.11 22.47
CA GLY A 226 -2.23 11.20 23.84
C GLY A 226 -2.56 12.62 24.32
N ALA A 227 -2.13 13.64 23.59
CA ALA A 227 -2.42 15.05 23.91
C ALA A 227 -3.76 15.55 23.32
N SER A 228 -4.48 14.72 22.56
CA SER A 228 -5.77 15.07 21.96
C SER A 228 -6.93 14.38 22.66
N ASP A 229 -8.13 14.97 22.55
CA ASP A 229 -9.38 14.35 23.01
C ASP A 229 -9.86 13.33 21.97
N GLY A 230 -9.67 12.06 22.25
CA GLY A 230 -10.01 10.95 21.36
C GLY A 230 -8.80 10.31 20.67
N PRO A 231 -9.00 9.37 19.76
CA PRO A 231 -7.90 8.60 19.19
C PRO A 231 -7.13 9.35 18.08
N TRP A 232 -7.67 10.47 17.54
CA TRP A 232 -7.13 11.16 16.38
C TRP A 232 -6.18 12.29 16.74
N PHE A 233 -5.20 12.59 15.90
CA PHE A 233 -4.18 13.63 16.13
C PHE A 233 -4.72 15.01 16.45
N LEU A 234 -5.86 15.38 15.87
CA LEU A 234 -6.53 16.66 16.10
C LEU A 234 -7.79 16.52 16.97
N GLY A 235 -8.00 15.34 17.58
CA GLY A 235 -9.18 15.03 18.37
C GLY A 235 -10.44 14.77 17.54
N GLY A 236 -11.59 14.67 18.23
CA GLY A 236 -12.89 14.46 17.61
C GLY A 236 -13.19 13.00 17.27
N ASP A 237 -14.30 12.77 16.53
CA ASP A 237 -14.85 11.44 16.28
C ASP A 237 -14.40 10.82 14.94
N ALA A 238 -13.70 11.58 14.11
CA ALA A 238 -13.26 11.16 12.79
C ALA A 238 -11.79 11.54 12.51
N PRO A 239 -11.09 10.76 11.66
CA PRO A 239 -9.73 11.07 11.29
C PRO A 239 -9.67 12.37 10.49
N SER A 240 -8.59 13.12 10.69
CA SER A 240 -8.22 14.30 9.91
C SER A 240 -7.28 13.92 8.75
N LEU A 241 -6.97 14.89 7.90
CA LEU A 241 -5.94 14.74 6.87
C LEU A 241 -4.59 14.29 7.47
N VAL A 242 -4.27 14.72 8.71
CA VAL A 242 -3.04 14.30 9.41
C VAL A 242 -3.04 12.80 9.63
N ASP A 243 -4.13 12.26 10.14
CA ASP A 243 -4.27 10.83 10.39
C ASP A 243 -4.11 10.00 9.12
N LEU A 244 -4.72 10.44 8.01
CA LEU A 244 -4.60 9.78 6.72
C LEU A 244 -3.17 9.84 6.16
N GLN A 245 -2.41 10.90 6.45
CA GLN A 245 -0.99 10.99 6.09
C GLN A 245 -0.13 9.98 6.84
N TYR A 246 -0.40 9.78 8.13
CA TYR A 246 0.36 8.86 8.96
C TYR A 246 0.04 7.39 8.69
N VAL A 247 -1.25 7.01 8.63
CA VAL A 247 -1.64 5.60 8.67
C VAL A 247 -1.06 4.78 7.54
N SER A 248 -1.00 5.31 6.34
CA SER A 248 -0.45 4.63 5.18
C SER A 248 1.05 4.30 5.33
N HIS A 249 1.81 5.12 6.02
CA HIS A 249 3.21 4.86 6.31
C HIS A 249 3.40 3.98 7.54
N VAL A 250 2.66 4.25 8.61
CA VAL A 250 2.78 3.51 9.87
C VAL A 250 2.46 2.02 9.68
N GLU A 251 1.41 1.66 8.94
CA GLU A 251 1.09 0.25 8.71
C GLU A 251 2.24 -0.49 7.98
N ARG A 252 2.94 0.19 7.07
CA ARG A 252 4.13 -0.35 6.38
C ARG A 252 5.32 -0.46 7.30
N MET A 253 5.49 0.51 8.21
CA MET A 253 6.53 0.47 9.24
C MET A 253 6.33 -0.71 10.17
N LEU A 254 5.11 -0.95 10.65
CA LEU A 254 4.79 -2.06 11.54
C LEU A 254 5.19 -3.41 10.93
N ALA A 255 4.86 -3.61 9.66
CA ALA A 255 5.17 -4.86 8.96
C ALA A 255 6.68 -5.01 8.67
N SER A 256 7.26 -4.00 8.03
CA SER A 256 8.65 -4.09 7.55
C SER A 256 9.67 -4.06 8.68
N LEU A 257 9.45 -3.30 9.74
CA LEU A 257 10.35 -3.22 10.88
C LEU A 257 10.37 -4.53 11.69
N LEU A 258 9.24 -5.20 11.85
CA LEU A 258 9.21 -6.51 12.47
C LEU A 258 9.94 -7.54 11.61
N TYR A 259 9.64 -7.58 10.31
CA TYR A 259 10.20 -8.56 9.38
C TYR A 259 11.72 -8.40 9.18
N TRP A 260 12.19 -7.17 8.97
CA TRP A 260 13.59 -6.89 8.61
C TRP A 260 14.48 -6.58 9.82
N LYS A 261 13.92 -6.00 10.88
CA LYS A 261 14.68 -5.48 12.04
C LYS A 261 14.32 -6.14 13.38
N GLY A 262 13.29 -6.98 13.43
CA GLY A 262 12.84 -7.62 14.65
C GLY A 262 12.20 -6.65 15.66
N LEU A 263 11.79 -5.46 15.19
CA LEU A 263 11.18 -4.45 16.05
C LEU A 263 9.66 -4.63 16.10
N LEU A 264 9.17 -5.21 17.18
CA LEU A 264 7.76 -5.27 17.50
C LEU A 264 7.31 -3.91 18.06
N LEU A 265 6.49 -3.20 17.33
CA LEU A 265 5.93 -1.90 17.69
C LEU A 265 4.50 -2.03 18.22
N ARG A 266 3.61 -2.66 17.43
CA ARG A 266 2.20 -2.88 17.79
C ARG A 266 2.05 -3.77 19.00
N ASN A 267 1.20 -3.39 19.95
CA ASN A 267 0.95 -4.13 21.19
C ASN A 267 2.23 -4.43 22.01
N SER A 268 3.24 -3.61 21.85
CA SER A 268 4.52 -3.74 22.59
C SER A 268 4.45 -3.18 24.02
N GLY A 269 3.38 -2.46 24.35
CA GLY A 269 3.23 -1.69 25.59
C GLY A 269 4.03 -0.39 25.62
N LYS A 270 4.78 -0.07 24.55
CA LYS A 270 5.62 1.14 24.49
C LYS A 270 4.86 2.37 23.95
N PHE A 271 3.86 2.15 23.12
CA PHE A 271 3.13 3.18 22.39
C PHE A 271 1.60 2.97 22.48
N PRO A 272 1.02 3.17 23.69
CA PRO A 272 -0.38 2.83 23.92
C PRO A 272 -1.37 3.70 23.15
N HIS A 273 -1.04 4.99 22.89
CA HIS A 273 -1.91 5.87 22.12
C HIS A 273 -1.83 5.56 20.63
N LEU A 274 -0.67 5.14 20.12
CA LEU A 274 -0.51 4.64 18.77
C LEU A 274 -1.31 3.35 18.56
N ASP A 275 -1.33 2.45 19.54
CA ASP A 275 -2.12 1.23 19.50
C ASP A 275 -3.62 1.55 19.44
N ALA A 276 -4.12 2.46 20.30
CA ALA A 276 -5.50 2.91 20.29
C ALA A 276 -5.91 3.60 18.98
N TRP A 277 -5.02 4.43 18.42
CA TRP A 277 -5.22 5.07 17.13
C TRP A 277 -5.34 4.06 15.97
N LEU A 278 -4.51 3.03 15.97
CA LEU A 278 -4.59 1.95 14.98
C LEU A 278 -5.89 1.14 15.13
N GLU A 279 -6.33 0.86 16.37
CA GLU A 279 -7.61 0.20 16.64
C GLU A 279 -8.79 1.04 16.12
N ALA A 280 -8.72 2.36 16.30
CA ALA A 280 -9.73 3.27 15.76
C ALA A 280 -9.80 3.22 14.22
N PHE A 281 -8.64 3.14 13.53
CA PHE A 281 -8.62 2.92 12.09
C PHE A 281 -9.17 1.54 11.69
N GLU A 282 -8.83 0.49 12.43
CA GLU A 282 -9.29 -0.88 12.16
C GLU A 282 -10.81 -1.04 12.38
N ALA A 283 -11.45 -0.12 13.07
CA ALA A 283 -12.91 -0.04 13.17
C ALA A 283 -13.57 0.67 11.97
N ARG A 284 -12.78 1.29 11.05
CA ARG A 284 -13.31 2.04 9.91
C ARG A 284 -13.35 1.21 8.63
N PRO A 285 -14.52 1.02 8.02
CA PRO A 285 -14.65 0.25 6.78
C PRO A 285 -13.79 0.78 5.63
N ALA A 286 -13.69 2.11 5.49
CA ALA A 286 -12.87 2.75 4.47
C ALA A 286 -11.37 2.37 4.59
N TYR A 287 -10.84 2.36 5.81
CA TYR A 287 -9.46 1.95 6.04
C TYR A 287 -9.25 0.46 5.74
N LEU A 288 -10.10 -0.41 6.29
CA LEU A 288 -9.99 -1.87 6.07
C LEU A 288 -10.07 -2.24 4.59
N ALA A 289 -10.87 -1.51 3.82
CA ALA A 289 -11.06 -1.76 2.41
C ALA A 289 -9.93 -1.20 1.52
N THR A 290 -9.15 -0.25 2.01
CA THR A 290 -8.04 0.39 1.28
C THR A 290 -6.65 -0.08 1.73
N LYS A 291 -6.55 -0.74 2.89
CA LYS A 291 -5.26 -1.26 3.36
C LYS A 291 -4.84 -2.49 2.56
N SER A 292 -3.52 -2.65 2.39
CA SER A 292 -2.93 -3.86 1.83
C SER A 292 -2.67 -4.89 2.94
N ASP A 293 -2.21 -6.07 2.55
CA ASP A 293 -1.87 -7.12 3.51
C ASP A 293 -0.46 -6.96 4.08
N TYR A 294 -0.25 -7.61 5.21
CA TYR A 294 1.01 -7.54 5.95
C TYR A 294 2.21 -8.04 5.14
N TYR A 295 2.04 -9.13 4.40
CA TYR A 295 3.11 -9.75 3.61
C TYR A 295 3.54 -8.83 2.46
N THR A 296 2.60 -8.23 1.75
CA THR A 296 2.85 -7.23 0.72
C THR A 296 3.67 -6.06 1.30
N HIS A 297 3.34 -5.56 2.49
CA HIS A 297 4.10 -4.50 3.13
C HIS A 297 5.54 -4.91 3.50
N CYS A 298 5.79 -6.18 3.79
CA CYS A 298 7.14 -6.70 4.05
C CYS A 298 7.94 -6.85 2.76
N MET A 299 7.34 -7.36 1.68
CA MET A 299 8.05 -7.86 0.51
C MET A 299 8.07 -6.88 -0.66
N ASP A 300 7.02 -6.07 -0.85
CA ASP A 300 6.89 -5.16 -2.00
C ASP A 300 7.50 -3.77 -1.76
N ILE A 301 7.76 -3.40 -0.51
CA ILE A 301 8.45 -2.15 -0.17
C ILE A 301 9.87 -2.09 -0.76
N PRO A 302 10.70 -3.14 -0.67
CA PRO A 302 12.05 -3.11 -1.20
C PRO A 302 12.16 -2.68 -2.68
N PRO A 303 11.33 -3.14 -3.62
CA PRO A 303 11.40 -2.70 -5.01
C PRO A 303 11.25 -1.20 -5.22
N GLN A 304 10.66 -0.48 -4.27
CA GLN A 304 10.35 0.95 -4.40
C GLN A 304 11.37 1.85 -3.69
N TYR A 305 11.83 1.44 -2.53
CA TYR A 305 12.71 2.25 -1.69
C TYR A 305 14.13 1.70 -1.59
N GLY A 306 14.34 0.49 -2.03
CA GLY A 306 15.59 -0.26 -1.94
C GLY A 306 15.41 -1.59 -1.20
N PRO A 307 16.41 -2.47 -1.20
CA PRO A 307 16.34 -3.74 -0.50
C PRO A 307 16.22 -3.52 1.01
N GLY A 308 15.34 -4.28 1.66
CA GLY A 308 15.35 -4.38 3.12
C GLY A 308 16.58 -5.15 3.59
N PHE A 309 17.19 -4.69 4.66
CA PHE A 309 18.36 -5.34 5.23
C PHE A 309 18.01 -5.99 6.56
N SER A 310 18.10 -7.32 6.59
CA SER A 310 17.81 -8.14 7.77
C SER A 310 18.92 -8.03 8.83
N VAL A 311 18.52 -8.15 10.09
CA VAL A 311 19.42 -8.32 11.22
C VAL A 311 19.16 -9.64 11.92
N GLY A 312 20.11 -10.12 12.73
CA GLY A 312 19.99 -11.42 13.37
C GLY A 312 18.74 -11.57 14.26
N GLU A 313 18.38 -10.49 14.94
CA GLU A 313 17.22 -10.39 15.83
C GLU A 313 15.88 -10.51 15.08
N ALA A 314 15.87 -10.23 13.77
CA ALA A 314 14.69 -10.36 12.92
C ALA A 314 14.41 -11.81 12.46
N ALA A 315 15.42 -12.68 12.52
CA ALA A 315 15.33 -14.04 11.96
C ALA A 315 14.16 -14.88 12.51
N PRO A 316 13.84 -14.87 13.82
CA PRO A 316 12.69 -15.62 14.34
C PRO A 316 11.36 -15.13 13.77
N TYR A 317 11.17 -13.81 13.66
CA TYR A 317 9.96 -13.21 13.13
C TYR A 317 9.81 -13.46 11.64
N ALA A 318 10.88 -13.26 10.86
CA ALA A 318 10.89 -13.55 9.42
C ALA A 318 10.58 -15.03 9.15
N LYS A 319 11.16 -15.95 9.95
CA LYS A 319 10.86 -17.38 9.87
C LYS A 319 9.39 -17.68 10.18
N ALA A 320 8.84 -17.09 11.23
CA ALA A 320 7.43 -17.27 11.60
C ALA A 320 6.49 -16.73 10.51
N ILE A 321 6.78 -15.53 9.97
CA ILE A 321 5.98 -14.91 8.91
C ILE A 321 6.04 -15.73 7.62
N ASN A 322 7.23 -16.19 7.20
CA ASN A 322 7.41 -16.99 6.00
C ASN A 322 6.87 -18.42 6.15
N GLY A 323 7.02 -19.04 7.34
CA GLY A 323 6.55 -20.39 7.62
C GLY A 323 5.07 -20.46 7.96
N GLY A 324 4.51 -19.42 8.56
CA GLY A 324 3.10 -19.33 8.94
C GLY A 324 2.14 -19.33 7.74
N ALA A 325 2.63 -18.97 6.55
CA ALA A 325 1.83 -19.07 5.33
C ALA A 325 1.53 -20.54 4.93
N GLY A 326 2.22 -21.52 5.49
CA GLY A 326 2.04 -22.95 5.18
C GLY A 326 1.32 -23.78 6.26
N GLU A 327 1.35 -23.36 7.54
CA GLU A 327 0.89 -24.20 8.65
C GLU A 327 -0.27 -23.63 9.50
N ALA A 328 -0.60 -22.34 9.39
CA ALA A 328 -1.47 -21.68 10.37
C ALA A 328 -2.76 -21.04 9.81
N TRP A 329 -2.99 -21.08 8.50
CA TRP A 329 -4.25 -20.57 7.98
C TRP A 329 -5.34 -21.65 8.06
N GLN A 330 -6.04 -21.73 9.18
CA GLN A 330 -7.33 -22.39 9.26
C GLN A 330 -8.43 -21.30 9.15
N PRO A 331 -9.31 -21.41 8.15
CA PRO A 331 -10.45 -20.51 8.08
C PRO A 331 -11.35 -20.76 9.30
N GLY A 332 -11.50 -19.74 10.12
CA GLY A 332 -12.50 -19.70 11.21
C GLY A 332 -13.90 -19.53 10.64
#